data_eab2c73bf0470dddd545ca55efb167c5
#
_entry.id   eab2c73bf0470dddd545ca55efb167c5
#
_cell.length_a   1.000
_cell.length_b   1.000
_cell.length_c   1.000
_cell.angle_alpha   90.00
_cell.angle_beta   90.00
_cell.angle_gamma   90.00
#
_symmetry.space_group_name_H-M   'P 1'
#
loop_
_entity.id
_entity.type
_entity.pdbx_description
1 polymer ?
#
loop_
_entity_poly.entity_id
_entity_poly.type
_entity_poly.pdbx_seq_one_letter_code
_entity_poly.pdbx_strand_id
1 'polypeptide(L)'
;MYKRQKIFKAKHKSKIDKNIDLDKLTSSLRDSSFKVIDIRKSPLSRKPSPPFTTSTLQQEASRRLGFPVSKTMRTAQKLYEEGHITYMRTDSVTLSNEAKKAVKSKILNEFGEKYLCERTYTNKSKNAQQAHEAVRPTNFENKNVSVDLDQTKLYDLIWKRTVASQMSNAKIDKTYVTIETDKVDIPFSTEGEVIDFDGFMKVYNPTRETEAMEESFDNDLPKLNIGAVSYTHLRAHETNV
;
A
#
# COMPACT_ATOMS: atom_id res chain seq x y z
N MET A 1 32.38 -1.43 -15.51
CA MET A 1 31.40 -1.49 -14.42
C MET A 1 30.14 -0.77 -14.91
N TYR A 2 29.20 -1.49 -15.50
CA TYR A 2 27.94 -0.91 -16.01
C TYR A 2 27.06 -0.51 -14.84
N LYS A 3 26.89 0.79 -14.58
CA LYS A 3 25.86 1.29 -13.66
C LYS A 3 24.50 0.88 -14.23
N ARG A 4 23.73 0.07 -13.49
CA ARG A 4 22.34 -0.26 -13.85
C ARG A 4 21.58 1.05 -14.02
N GLN A 5 21.18 1.36 -15.26
CA GLN A 5 20.31 2.49 -15.55
C GLN A 5 18.92 2.16 -14.97
N LYS A 6 18.43 2.99 -14.08
CA LYS A 6 17.03 2.90 -13.59
C LYS A 6 16.18 3.75 -14.53
N ILE A 7 15.14 3.13 -15.08
CA ILE A 7 14.16 3.77 -15.95
C ILE A 7 12.98 4.20 -15.08
N PHE A 8 12.49 5.41 -15.26
CA PHE A 8 11.26 5.90 -14.66
C PHE A 8 10.40 6.61 -15.71
N LYS A 9 9.11 6.76 -15.45
CA LYS A 9 8.18 7.43 -16.35
C LYS A 9 7.91 8.84 -15.87
N ALA A 10 7.83 9.79 -16.78
CA ALA A 10 7.40 11.15 -16.53
C ALA A 10 6.27 11.53 -17.49
N LYS A 11 5.32 12.34 -17.02
CA LYS A 11 4.18 12.80 -17.81
C LYS A 11 4.23 14.30 -17.97
N HIS A 12 3.76 14.78 -19.12
CA HIS A 12 3.41 16.18 -19.28
C HIS A 12 2.06 16.46 -18.61
N LYS A 13 1.96 17.56 -17.86
CA LYS A 13 0.75 17.88 -17.07
C LYS A 13 -0.34 18.61 -17.83
N SER A 14 0.01 19.36 -18.85
CA SER A 14 -0.96 20.17 -19.60
C SER A 14 -1.53 19.36 -20.77
N LYS A 15 -2.76 19.69 -21.17
CA LYS A 15 -3.29 19.18 -22.44
C LYS A 15 -2.47 19.78 -23.57
N ILE A 16 -1.94 18.92 -24.42
CA ILE A 16 -1.28 19.34 -25.67
C ILE A 16 -2.35 19.99 -26.54
N ASP A 17 -2.08 21.17 -27.09
CA ASP A 17 -3.00 21.85 -27.96
C ASP A 17 -3.28 20.99 -29.21
N LYS A 18 -4.54 20.92 -29.63
CA LYS A 18 -4.96 20.09 -30.79
C LYS A 18 -4.28 20.49 -32.11
N ASN A 19 -3.72 21.66 -32.16
CA ASN A 19 -3.01 22.21 -33.37
C ASN A 19 -1.51 21.90 -33.39
N ILE A 20 -0.98 21.18 -32.38
CA ILE A 20 0.44 20.82 -32.37
C ILE A 20 0.66 19.62 -33.29
N ASP A 21 1.63 19.73 -34.17
CA ASP A 21 2.14 18.62 -34.98
C ASP A 21 2.85 17.61 -34.05
N LEU A 22 2.15 16.49 -33.77
CA LEU A 22 2.64 15.46 -32.86
C LEU A 22 3.90 14.77 -33.37
N ASP A 23 4.06 14.62 -34.67
CA ASP A 23 5.23 13.96 -35.25
C ASP A 23 6.48 14.86 -35.08
N LYS A 24 6.30 16.15 -35.30
CA LYS A 24 7.35 17.14 -35.10
C LYS A 24 7.75 17.27 -33.62
N LEU A 25 6.75 17.30 -32.74
CA LEU A 25 6.96 17.29 -31.28
C LEU A 25 7.71 16.05 -30.84
N THR A 26 7.28 14.88 -31.28
CA THR A 26 7.88 13.60 -30.93
C THR A 26 9.33 13.51 -31.42
N SER A 27 9.61 13.99 -32.64
CA SER A 27 10.96 14.02 -33.19
C SER A 27 11.86 14.95 -32.38
N SER A 28 11.39 16.15 -32.03
CA SER A 28 12.13 17.10 -31.19
C SER A 28 12.43 16.53 -29.81
N LEU A 29 11.47 15.81 -29.18
CA LEU A 29 11.66 15.21 -27.88
C LEU A 29 12.63 14.02 -27.91
N ARG A 30 12.69 13.26 -29.00
CA ARG A 30 13.66 12.15 -29.13
C ARG A 30 15.12 12.64 -29.09
N ASP A 31 15.34 13.79 -29.65
CA ASP A 31 16.68 14.39 -29.74
C ASP A 31 16.98 15.38 -28.59
N SER A 32 16.09 15.46 -27.60
CA SER A 32 16.24 16.36 -26.46
C SER A 32 17.02 15.74 -25.33
N SER A 33 17.76 16.57 -24.61
CA SER A 33 18.24 16.24 -23.27
C SER A 33 17.21 16.67 -22.23
N PHE A 34 17.03 15.84 -21.20
CA PHE A 34 16.07 16.06 -20.12
C PHE A 34 16.81 16.35 -18.84
N LYS A 35 16.53 17.50 -18.23
CA LYS A 35 17.22 17.96 -17.03
C LYS A 35 16.23 18.10 -15.88
N VAL A 36 16.57 17.54 -14.73
CA VAL A 36 15.84 17.75 -13.49
C VAL A 36 16.07 19.16 -12.99
N ILE A 37 15.00 19.97 -12.91
CA ILE A 37 15.08 21.38 -12.48
C ILE A 37 14.58 21.59 -11.07
N ASP A 38 13.64 20.77 -10.60
CA ASP A 38 13.07 20.90 -9.25
C ASP A 38 12.76 19.53 -8.65
N ILE A 39 13.01 19.39 -7.34
CA ILE A 39 12.69 18.22 -6.55
C ILE A 39 12.04 18.67 -5.25
N ARG A 40 10.75 18.40 -5.11
CA ARG A 40 9.99 18.67 -3.89
C ARG A 40 9.69 17.39 -3.16
N LYS A 41 9.98 17.35 -1.85
CA LYS A 41 9.64 16.24 -0.97
C LYS A 41 8.51 16.67 -0.04
N SER A 42 7.52 15.80 0.09
CA SER A 42 6.42 15.98 1.03
C SER A 42 6.32 14.76 1.94
N PRO A 43 6.58 14.91 3.24
CA PRO A 43 6.48 13.80 4.18
C PRO A 43 5.01 13.37 4.32
N LEU A 44 4.77 12.07 4.19
CA LEU A 44 3.47 11.44 4.33
C LEU A 44 3.55 10.38 5.42
N SER A 45 2.60 10.40 6.35
CA SER A 45 2.45 9.38 7.37
C SER A 45 1.23 8.51 7.06
N ARG A 46 1.44 7.23 6.77
CA ARG A 46 0.35 6.25 6.60
C ARG A 46 0.08 5.53 7.90
N LYS A 47 -1.19 5.53 8.31
CA LYS A 47 -1.66 4.81 9.50
C LYS A 47 -2.13 3.41 9.12
N PRO A 48 -1.94 2.41 9.99
CA PRO A 48 -2.54 1.10 9.76
C PRO A 48 -4.06 1.17 9.89
N SER A 49 -4.71 0.30 9.15
CA SER A 49 -6.15 0.11 9.26
C SER A 49 -6.49 -0.68 10.53
N PRO A 50 -7.72 -0.54 11.06
CA PRO A 50 -8.18 -1.29 12.24
C PRO A 50 -8.22 -2.80 11.99
N PRO A 51 -8.32 -3.62 13.04
CA PRO A 51 -8.61 -5.04 12.92
C PRO A 51 -9.88 -5.31 12.11
N PHE A 52 -10.04 -6.51 11.61
CA PHE A 52 -11.17 -6.83 10.74
C PHE A 52 -12.52 -6.89 11.46
N THR A 53 -13.52 -6.33 10.78
CA THR A 53 -14.93 -6.69 10.92
C THR A 53 -15.28 -7.76 9.89
N THR A 54 -16.49 -8.33 9.95
CA THR A 54 -16.98 -9.27 8.91
C THR A 54 -16.87 -8.65 7.52
N SER A 55 -17.35 -7.44 7.33
CA SER A 55 -17.40 -6.80 6.02
C SER A 55 -16.01 -6.47 5.46
N THR A 56 -15.12 -5.97 6.31
CA THR A 56 -13.74 -5.64 5.88
C THR A 56 -12.91 -6.89 5.63
N LEU A 57 -13.15 -7.99 6.37
CA LEU A 57 -12.52 -9.29 6.10
C LEU A 57 -12.94 -9.82 4.74
N GLN A 58 -14.23 -9.79 4.40
CA GLN A 58 -14.75 -10.23 3.12
C GLN A 58 -14.14 -9.44 1.95
N GLN A 59 -14.07 -8.11 2.08
CA GLN A 59 -13.48 -7.24 1.07
C GLN A 59 -12.00 -7.54 0.83
N GLU A 60 -11.22 -7.65 1.90
CA GLU A 60 -9.78 -7.92 1.78
C GLU A 60 -9.47 -9.34 1.34
N ALA A 61 -10.25 -10.33 1.76
CA ALA A 61 -10.13 -11.71 1.29
C ALA A 61 -10.44 -11.81 -0.21
N SER A 62 -11.44 -11.08 -0.69
CA SER A 62 -11.74 -10.99 -2.12
C SER A 62 -10.60 -10.35 -2.91
N ARG A 63 -10.08 -9.21 -2.45
CA ARG A 63 -9.00 -8.48 -3.15
C ARG A 63 -7.68 -9.22 -3.16
N ARG A 64 -7.29 -9.84 -2.04
CA ARG A 64 -5.95 -10.43 -1.86
C ARG A 64 -5.87 -11.90 -2.15
N LEU A 65 -6.94 -12.63 -1.86
CA LEU A 65 -6.96 -14.09 -1.97
C LEU A 65 -7.87 -14.58 -3.11
N GLY A 66 -8.66 -13.67 -3.72
CA GLY A 66 -9.67 -14.03 -4.71
C GLY A 66 -10.80 -14.87 -4.12
N PHE A 67 -11.06 -14.75 -2.81
CA PHE A 67 -12.10 -15.53 -2.16
C PHE A 67 -13.47 -14.87 -2.30
N PRO A 68 -14.45 -15.54 -2.90
CA PRO A 68 -15.84 -15.08 -2.82
C PRO A 68 -16.32 -15.00 -1.36
N VAL A 69 -17.32 -14.16 -1.11
CA VAL A 69 -17.89 -13.96 0.24
C VAL A 69 -18.27 -15.28 0.92
N SER A 70 -18.92 -16.18 0.18
CA SER A 70 -19.34 -17.48 0.71
C SER A 70 -18.15 -18.38 1.14
N LYS A 71 -17.06 -18.36 0.34
CA LYS A 71 -15.83 -19.10 0.67
C LYS A 71 -15.16 -18.49 1.89
N THR A 72 -15.02 -17.15 1.93
CA THR A 72 -14.45 -16.44 3.07
C THR A 72 -15.16 -16.79 4.36
N MET A 73 -16.49 -16.73 4.37
CA MET A 73 -17.27 -16.99 5.58
C MET A 73 -17.21 -18.46 6.02
N ARG A 74 -17.21 -19.39 5.06
CA ARG A 74 -17.08 -20.83 5.38
C ARG A 74 -15.70 -21.14 5.96
N THR A 75 -14.65 -20.58 5.40
CA THR A 75 -13.27 -20.76 5.89
C THR A 75 -13.09 -20.10 7.26
N ALA A 76 -13.64 -18.90 7.47
CA ALA A 76 -13.61 -18.22 8.77
C ALA A 76 -14.40 -18.99 9.84
N GLN A 77 -15.53 -19.62 9.47
CA GLN A 77 -16.32 -20.47 10.38
C GLN A 77 -15.48 -21.65 10.88
N LYS A 78 -14.79 -22.34 9.99
CA LYS A 78 -13.89 -23.43 10.36
C LYS A 78 -12.79 -22.98 11.32
N LEU A 79 -12.10 -21.87 10.99
CA LEU A 79 -11.06 -21.31 11.84
C LEU A 79 -11.58 -20.94 13.23
N TYR A 80 -12.81 -20.47 13.33
CA TYR A 80 -13.46 -20.18 14.61
C TYR A 80 -13.81 -21.47 15.38
N GLU A 81 -14.41 -22.46 14.73
CA GLU A 81 -14.78 -23.75 15.35
C GLU A 81 -13.55 -24.51 15.85
N GLU A 82 -12.42 -24.37 15.16
CA GLU A 82 -11.12 -24.92 15.56
C GLU A 82 -10.41 -24.06 16.62
N GLY A 83 -11.00 -22.94 17.02
CA GLY A 83 -10.48 -22.07 18.08
C GLY A 83 -9.31 -21.17 17.65
N HIS A 84 -9.05 -21.00 16.36
CA HIS A 84 -7.91 -20.21 15.86
C HIS A 84 -8.17 -18.72 15.80
N ILE A 85 -9.43 -18.32 15.61
CA ILE A 85 -9.84 -16.91 15.56
C ILE A 85 -11.05 -16.65 16.48
N THR A 86 -11.28 -15.39 16.80
CA THR A 86 -12.52 -14.92 17.45
C THR A 86 -13.72 -15.06 16.51
N TYR A 87 -14.91 -14.89 17.03
CA TYR A 87 -16.14 -15.01 16.24
C TYR A 87 -16.13 -14.06 15.03
N MET A 88 -16.31 -14.62 13.84
CA MET A 88 -16.13 -13.92 12.58
C MET A 88 -17.32 -13.05 12.14
N ARG A 89 -18.48 -13.15 12.82
CA ARG A 89 -19.64 -12.30 12.55
C ARG A 89 -19.70 -11.16 13.56
N THR A 90 -18.94 -10.09 13.27
CA THR A 90 -18.84 -8.92 14.13
C THR A 90 -18.67 -7.66 13.30
N ASP A 91 -19.19 -6.57 13.79
CA ASP A 91 -18.96 -5.21 13.30
C ASP A 91 -17.94 -4.45 14.16
N SER A 92 -17.44 -5.09 15.22
CA SER A 92 -16.46 -4.50 16.14
C SER A 92 -15.06 -4.48 15.55
N VAL A 93 -14.34 -3.40 15.83
CA VAL A 93 -12.90 -3.24 15.55
C VAL A 93 -12.06 -3.26 16.83
N THR A 94 -12.69 -3.52 17.98
CA THR A 94 -12.07 -3.45 19.30
C THR A 94 -11.28 -4.72 19.60
N LEU A 95 -10.12 -4.57 20.23
CA LEU A 95 -9.34 -5.68 20.80
C LEU A 95 -9.50 -5.67 22.32
N SER A 96 -9.63 -6.87 22.94
CA SER A 96 -9.58 -7.01 24.38
C SER A 96 -8.22 -6.61 24.95
N ASN A 97 -8.14 -6.39 26.26
CA ASN A 97 -6.90 -6.04 26.93
C ASN A 97 -5.87 -7.17 26.84
N GLU A 98 -6.31 -8.43 26.92
CA GLU A 98 -5.46 -9.62 26.76
C GLU A 98 -4.87 -9.66 25.35
N ALA A 99 -5.70 -9.45 24.33
CA ALA A 99 -5.24 -9.41 22.94
C ALA A 99 -4.23 -8.28 22.70
N LYS A 100 -4.49 -7.07 23.23
CA LYS A 100 -3.54 -5.96 23.14
C LYS A 100 -2.18 -6.29 23.77
N LYS A 101 -2.19 -6.90 24.97
CA LYS A 101 -0.95 -7.33 25.64
C LYS A 101 -0.20 -8.37 24.82
N ALA A 102 -0.90 -9.38 24.29
CA ALA A 102 -0.29 -10.42 23.47
C ALA A 102 0.31 -9.88 22.17
N VAL A 103 -0.40 -9.02 21.45
CA VAL A 103 0.12 -8.35 20.24
C VAL A 103 1.31 -7.45 20.57
N LYS A 104 1.25 -6.70 21.67
CA LYS A 104 2.36 -5.87 22.14
C LYS A 104 3.63 -6.71 22.35
N SER A 105 3.53 -7.80 23.10
CA SER A 105 4.66 -8.71 23.34
C SER A 105 5.20 -9.26 22.02
N LYS A 106 4.31 -9.66 21.10
CA LYS A 106 4.68 -10.17 19.77
C LYS A 106 5.46 -9.12 18.95
N ILE A 107 4.98 -7.87 18.92
CA ILE A 107 5.65 -6.79 18.18
C ILE A 107 7.04 -6.49 18.79
N LEU A 108 7.14 -6.41 20.11
CA LEU A 108 8.40 -6.14 20.78
C LEU A 108 9.43 -7.23 20.48
N ASN A 109 9.03 -8.50 20.56
CA ASN A 109 9.91 -9.64 20.36
C ASN A 109 10.38 -9.81 18.90
N GLU A 110 9.48 -9.61 17.91
CA GLU A 110 9.81 -9.87 16.50
C GLU A 110 10.33 -8.64 15.75
N PHE A 111 9.87 -7.44 16.11
CA PHE A 111 10.13 -6.22 15.32
C PHE A 111 10.87 -5.14 16.11
N GLY A 112 10.78 -5.18 17.44
CA GLY A 112 11.40 -4.19 18.33
C GLY A 112 10.50 -2.98 18.63
N GLU A 113 10.91 -2.20 19.61
CA GLU A 113 10.13 -1.12 20.21
C GLU A 113 9.70 -0.03 19.20
N LYS A 114 10.57 0.32 18.25
CA LYS A 114 10.28 1.35 17.24
C LYS A 114 9.04 1.03 16.37
N TYR A 115 8.67 -0.26 16.29
CA TYR A 115 7.49 -0.69 15.53
C TYR A 115 6.22 -0.72 16.36
N LEU A 116 6.29 -0.57 17.67
CA LEU A 116 5.12 -0.59 18.53
C LEU A 116 4.43 0.78 18.56
N CYS A 117 3.12 0.76 18.37
CA CYS A 117 2.26 1.93 18.61
C CYS A 117 0.88 1.43 19.04
N GLU A 118 0.65 1.37 20.34
CA GLU A 118 -0.62 0.93 20.88
C GLU A 118 -1.76 1.86 20.44
N ARG A 119 -2.82 1.29 19.86
CA ARG A 119 -3.99 2.03 19.40
C ARG A 119 -5.26 1.41 19.93
N THR A 120 -6.21 2.28 20.20
CA THR A 120 -7.58 1.87 20.48
C THR A 120 -8.44 2.33 19.30
N TYR A 121 -9.11 1.36 18.70
CA TYR A 121 -10.10 1.60 17.65
C TYR A 121 -11.49 1.50 18.26
N THR A 122 -12.37 2.41 17.89
CA THR A 122 -13.76 2.43 18.35
C THR A 122 -14.69 2.41 17.15
N ASN A 123 -15.83 1.78 17.30
CA ASN A 123 -16.84 1.76 16.27
C ASN A 123 -17.46 3.17 16.13
N LYS A 124 -17.74 3.58 14.90
CA LYS A 124 -18.42 4.86 14.63
C LYS A 124 -19.92 4.83 14.98
N SER A 125 -20.50 3.64 15.06
CA SER A 125 -21.91 3.44 15.39
C SER A 125 -22.13 3.43 16.90
N LYS A 126 -23.04 4.31 17.38
CA LYS A 126 -23.45 4.36 18.79
C LYS A 126 -24.19 3.10 19.27
N ASN A 127 -24.68 2.28 18.34
CA ASN A 127 -25.46 1.06 18.63
C ASN A 127 -24.64 -0.21 18.51
N ALA A 128 -23.33 -0.13 18.29
CA ALA A 128 -22.48 -1.33 18.29
C ALA A 128 -22.49 -1.93 19.68
N GLN A 129 -22.89 -3.18 19.79
CA GLN A 129 -22.84 -3.95 21.05
C GLN A 129 -21.38 -3.95 21.54
N GLN A 130 -21.13 -3.27 22.67
CA GLN A 130 -19.77 -3.09 23.24
C GLN A 130 -19.09 -4.41 23.65
N ALA A 131 -19.82 -5.51 23.61
CA ALA A 131 -19.35 -6.84 24.04
C ALA A 131 -18.59 -7.63 22.97
N HIS A 132 -18.58 -7.20 21.70
CA HIS A 132 -17.95 -7.97 20.62
C HIS A 132 -16.55 -7.47 20.30
N GLU A 133 -15.63 -8.41 20.14
CA GLU A 133 -14.28 -8.14 19.62
C GLU A 133 -14.25 -8.17 18.09
N ALA A 134 -13.18 -7.58 17.52
CA ALA A 134 -12.83 -7.72 16.11
C ALA A 134 -12.50 -9.18 15.76
N VAL A 135 -12.50 -9.50 14.48
CA VAL A 135 -11.95 -10.78 13.98
C VAL A 135 -10.44 -10.76 14.14
N ARG A 136 -9.92 -11.60 15.02
CA ARG A 136 -8.49 -11.68 15.37
C ARG A 136 -8.06 -13.10 15.67
N PRO A 137 -6.75 -13.41 15.63
CA PRO A 137 -6.21 -14.66 16.17
C PRO A 137 -6.49 -14.78 17.66
N THR A 138 -6.74 -15.98 18.14
CA THR A 138 -6.81 -16.30 19.57
C THR A 138 -5.42 -16.41 20.18
N ASN A 139 -4.44 -16.89 19.38
CA ASN A 139 -3.05 -17.00 19.77
C ASN A 139 -2.14 -16.39 18.70
N PHE A 140 -1.34 -15.38 19.05
CA PHE A 140 -0.46 -14.70 18.13
C PHE A 140 0.88 -15.41 17.87
N GLU A 141 1.23 -16.41 18.65
CA GLU A 141 2.44 -17.20 18.45
C GLU A 141 2.29 -18.23 17.33
N ASN A 142 1.06 -18.67 17.06
CA ASN A 142 0.78 -19.63 16.00
C ASN A 142 0.68 -18.92 14.66
N LYS A 143 1.60 -19.20 13.74
CA LYS A 143 1.56 -18.71 12.35
C LYS A 143 0.97 -19.74 11.37
N ASN A 144 1.10 -21.03 11.70
CA ASN A 144 0.58 -22.15 10.91
C ASN A 144 -0.46 -22.90 11.74
N VAL A 145 -1.72 -22.77 11.40
CA VAL A 145 -2.83 -23.30 12.20
C VAL A 145 -3.58 -24.44 11.52
N SER A 146 -3.34 -24.70 10.24
CA SER A 146 -4.07 -25.72 9.48
C SER A 146 -3.23 -26.27 8.34
N VAL A 147 -3.54 -27.48 7.89
CA VAL A 147 -3.03 -28.08 6.65
C VAL A 147 -3.85 -27.64 5.44
N ASP A 148 -5.04 -27.09 5.63
CA ASP A 148 -5.87 -26.50 4.59
C ASP A 148 -5.28 -25.15 4.14
N LEU A 149 -4.92 -25.05 2.86
CA LEU A 149 -4.32 -23.85 2.29
C LEU A 149 -5.24 -22.63 2.37
N ASP A 150 -6.53 -22.80 2.24
CA ASP A 150 -7.49 -21.68 2.32
C ASP A 150 -7.59 -21.16 3.76
N GLN A 151 -7.62 -22.04 4.74
CA GLN A 151 -7.57 -21.66 6.16
C GLN A 151 -6.25 -20.95 6.49
N THR A 152 -5.13 -21.48 6.04
CA THR A 152 -3.80 -20.88 6.26
C THR A 152 -3.72 -19.48 5.67
N LYS A 153 -4.18 -19.27 4.43
CA LYS A 153 -4.18 -17.96 3.77
C LYS A 153 -5.08 -16.95 4.49
N LEU A 154 -6.28 -17.37 4.88
CA LEU A 154 -7.22 -16.48 5.56
C LEU A 154 -6.74 -16.14 6.97
N TYR A 155 -6.19 -17.10 7.69
CA TYR A 155 -5.60 -16.88 9.01
C TYR A 155 -4.41 -15.91 8.94
N ASP A 156 -3.49 -16.10 8.00
CA ASP A 156 -2.33 -15.20 7.79
C ASP A 156 -2.79 -13.76 7.51
N LEU A 157 -3.85 -13.60 6.70
CA LEU A 157 -4.44 -12.29 6.43
C LEU A 157 -4.98 -11.63 7.71
N ILE A 158 -5.71 -12.39 8.54
CA ILE A 158 -6.27 -11.92 9.82
C ILE A 158 -5.15 -11.60 10.80
N TRP A 159 -4.16 -12.46 10.92
CA TRP A 159 -3.01 -12.29 11.80
C TRP A 159 -2.24 -11.02 11.46
N LYS A 160 -1.85 -10.88 10.19
CA LYS A 160 -1.09 -9.72 9.70
C LYS A 160 -1.85 -8.41 9.93
N ARG A 161 -3.14 -8.38 9.66
CA ARG A 161 -3.97 -7.19 9.86
C ARG A 161 -4.04 -6.80 11.33
N THR A 162 -4.23 -7.77 12.21
CA THR A 162 -4.34 -7.51 13.65
C THR A 162 -3.02 -7.00 14.22
N VAL A 163 -1.90 -7.64 13.90
CA VAL A 163 -0.57 -7.19 14.34
C VAL A 163 -0.26 -5.79 13.79
N ALA A 164 -0.45 -5.58 12.50
CA ALA A 164 -0.22 -4.27 11.85
C ALA A 164 -1.04 -3.15 12.49
N SER A 165 -2.25 -3.43 12.97
CA SER A 165 -3.10 -2.43 13.62
C SER A 165 -2.47 -1.81 14.86
N GLN A 166 -1.56 -2.52 15.54
CA GLN A 166 -0.86 -2.08 16.75
C GLN A 166 0.59 -1.66 16.46
N MET A 167 0.96 -1.54 15.17
CA MET A 167 2.31 -1.10 14.77
C MET A 167 2.37 0.38 14.46
N SER A 168 3.58 0.93 14.47
CA SER A 168 3.87 2.33 14.14
C SER A 168 3.47 2.67 12.69
N ASN A 169 3.16 3.95 12.46
CA ASN A 169 2.88 4.45 11.13
C ASN A 169 4.08 4.24 10.21
N ALA A 170 3.81 4.01 8.94
CA ALA A 170 4.83 4.13 7.91
C ALA A 170 5.11 5.61 7.62
N LYS A 171 6.40 5.97 7.48
CA LYS A 171 6.85 7.29 7.06
C LYS A 171 7.34 7.19 5.62
N ILE A 172 6.78 8.02 4.75
CA ILE A 172 6.99 7.98 3.32
C ILE A 172 7.28 9.40 2.85
N ASP A 173 8.35 9.56 2.08
CA ASP A 173 8.62 10.82 1.38
C ASP A 173 8.01 10.74 -0.02
N LYS A 174 6.92 11.49 -0.25
CA LYS A 174 6.39 11.69 -1.59
C LYS A 174 7.25 12.71 -2.31
N THR A 175 7.92 12.27 -3.36
CA THR A 175 8.88 13.07 -4.13
C THR A 175 8.25 13.46 -5.45
N TYR A 176 8.20 14.76 -5.72
CA TYR A 176 7.76 15.34 -6.98
C TYR A 176 8.98 15.86 -7.72
N VAL A 177 9.15 15.45 -8.95
CA VAL A 177 10.28 15.86 -9.79
C VAL A 177 9.75 16.60 -11.00
N THR A 178 10.29 17.79 -11.26
CA THR A 178 10.02 18.54 -12.49
C THR A 178 11.25 18.45 -13.40
N ILE A 179 10.98 18.20 -14.67
CA ILE A 179 11.98 17.94 -15.69
C ILE A 179 11.70 18.87 -16.87
N GLU A 180 12.71 19.58 -17.35
CA GLU A 180 12.65 20.38 -18.56
C GLU A 180 13.48 19.76 -19.67
N THR A 181 13.19 20.18 -20.93
CA THR A 181 13.94 19.79 -22.11
C THR A 181 14.62 21.00 -22.72
N ASP A 182 15.70 20.76 -23.43
CA ASP A 182 16.49 21.84 -24.11
C ASP A 182 15.87 22.27 -25.43
N LYS A 183 15.01 21.51 -26.06
CA LYS A 183 14.45 21.79 -27.40
C LYS A 183 12.98 22.18 -27.41
N VAL A 184 12.25 21.84 -26.33
CA VAL A 184 10.80 22.08 -26.26
C VAL A 184 10.45 22.62 -24.90
N ASP A 185 9.77 23.77 -24.85
CA ASP A 185 9.32 24.40 -23.62
C ASP A 185 8.04 23.67 -23.06
N ILE A 186 8.19 22.41 -22.75
CA ILE A 186 7.14 21.58 -22.19
C ILE A 186 7.69 20.92 -20.94
N PRO A 187 7.21 21.28 -19.73
CA PRO A 187 7.66 20.66 -18.50
C PRO A 187 7.03 19.26 -18.33
N PHE A 188 7.87 18.32 -17.99
CA PHE A 188 7.46 16.97 -17.57
C PHE A 188 7.50 16.86 -16.05
N SER A 189 6.65 16.04 -15.51
CA SER A 189 6.68 15.74 -14.07
C SER A 189 6.55 14.26 -13.82
N THR A 190 7.21 13.82 -12.77
CA THR A 190 7.03 12.50 -12.21
C THR A 190 6.89 12.59 -10.71
N GLU A 191 6.18 11.63 -10.14
CA GLU A 191 6.08 11.48 -8.70
C GLU A 191 6.42 10.06 -8.30
N GLY A 192 7.03 9.92 -7.14
CA GLY A 192 7.37 8.63 -6.57
C GLY A 192 7.33 8.68 -5.06
N GLU A 193 7.35 7.53 -4.44
CA GLU A 193 7.35 7.40 -2.99
C GLU A 193 8.63 6.69 -2.54
N VAL A 194 9.29 7.27 -1.56
CA VAL A 194 10.44 6.66 -0.88
C VAL A 194 10.02 6.33 0.54
N ILE A 195 10.08 5.06 0.91
CA ILE A 195 9.76 4.63 2.28
C ILE A 195 10.99 4.93 3.15
N ASP A 196 10.84 5.89 4.07
CA ASP A 196 11.85 6.22 5.07
C ASP A 196 11.79 5.23 6.25
N PHE A 197 10.57 4.92 6.71
CA PHE A 197 10.31 3.92 7.73
C PHE A 197 9.07 3.12 7.37
N ASP A 198 9.23 1.80 7.25
CA ASP A 198 8.18 0.91 6.79
C ASP A 198 7.03 0.73 7.80
N GLY A 199 7.28 0.89 9.10
CA GLY A 199 6.26 0.78 10.13
C GLY A 199 5.41 -0.49 9.98
N PHE A 200 4.09 -0.34 10.05
CA PHE A 200 3.15 -1.47 9.88
C PHE A 200 3.23 -2.16 8.51
N MET A 201 3.74 -1.47 7.49
CA MET A 201 3.87 -2.03 6.14
C MET A 201 4.86 -3.19 6.07
N LYS A 202 5.73 -3.34 7.07
CA LYS A 202 6.62 -4.49 7.23
C LYS A 202 5.85 -5.82 7.32
N VAL A 203 4.69 -5.80 7.95
CA VAL A 203 3.83 -6.98 8.16
C VAL A 203 2.65 -7.00 7.20
N TYR A 204 2.05 -5.85 6.98
CA TYR A 204 0.83 -5.71 6.20
C TYR A 204 0.93 -4.54 5.24
N ASN A 205 1.27 -4.84 4.00
CA ASN A 205 1.28 -3.82 2.95
C ASN A 205 -0.16 -3.59 2.48
N PRO A 206 -0.72 -2.37 2.61
CA PRO A 206 -2.07 -2.11 2.12
C PRO A 206 -2.15 -2.42 0.63
N THR A 207 -3.22 -3.09 0.23
CA THR A 207 -3.52 -3.20 -1.21
C THR A 207 -3.71 -1.78 -1.71
N ARG A 208 -2.97 -1.35 -2.71
CA ARG A 208 -3.25 -0.09 -3.39
C ARG A 208 -4.68 -0.20 -3.87
N GLU A 209 -5.52 0.80 -3.56
CA GLU A 209 -6.88 0.87 -4.08
C GLU A 209 -6.74 1.02 -5.59
N THR A 210 -6.99 -0.08 -6.31
CA THR A 210 -6.53 -0.30 -7.68
C THR A 210 -7.32 0.49 -8.71
N GLU A 211 -8.47 1.06 -8.38
CA GLU A 211 -9.35 1.60 -9.40
C GLU A 211 -9.20 3.12 -9.67
N ALA A 212 -8.54 3.85 -8.75
CA ALA A 212 -8.24 5.27 -8.99
C ALA A 212 -6.75 5.53 -9.24
N MET A 213 -5.90 4.49 -9.22
CA MET A 213 -4.44 4.60 -9.25
C MET A 213 -3.77 3.72 -10.31
N GLU A 214 -4.49 3.24 -11.32
CA GLU A 214 -3.84 2.63 -12.49
C GLU A 214 -2.90 3.60 -13.23
N GLU A 215 -2.97 4.87 -12.88
CA GLU A 215 -2.05 5.89 -13.38
C GLU A 215 -0.96 6.33 -12.39
N SER A 216 -1.00 5.94 -11.12
CA SER A 216 0.14 6.15 -10.26
C SER A 216 1.22 5.15 -10.68
N PHE A 217 2.16 5.63 -11.43
CA PHE A 217 3.36 4.91 -11.82
C PHE A 217 3.95 4.22 -10.60
N ASP A 218 4.26 2.94 -10.75
CA ASP A 218 5.13 2.20 -9.82
C ASP A 218 6.55 2.76 -10.01
N ASN A 219 6.69 4.05 -9.65
CA ASN A 219 7.92 4.78 -9.78
C ASN A 219 8.68 4.65 -8.46
N ASP A 220 9.40 3.55 -8.35
CA ASP A 220 10.57 3.51 -7.49
C ASP A 220 11.60 4.49 -8.10
N LEU A 221 11.38 5.78 -7.81
CA LEU A 221 12.25 6.83 -8.34
C LEU A 221 13.68 6.56 -7.89
N PRO A 222 14.65 6.57 -8.81
CA PRO A 222 16.05 6.56 -8.41
C PRO A 222 16.33 7.81 -7.57
N LYS A 223 17.38 7.78 -6.75
CA LYS A 223 17.87 9.01 -6.10
C LYS A 223 18.27 10.00 -7.18
N LEU A 224 17.42 10.99 -7.39
CA LEU A 224 17.64 12.09 -8.34
C LEU A 224 18.20 13.29 -7.60
N ASN A 225 19.09 14.04 -8.30
CA ASN A 225 19.58 15.32 -7.86
C ASN A 225 19.18 16.40 -8.87
N ILE A 226 19.01 17.63 -8.41
CA ILE A 226 18.81 18.77 -9.30
C ILE A 226 20.01 18.86 -10.25
N GLY A 227 19.75 19.07 -11.53
CA GLY A 227 20.76 19.08 -12.58
C GLY A 227 21.09 17.72 -13.19
N ALA A 228 20.51 16.62 -12.67
CA ALA A 228 20.67 15.30 -13.29
C ALA A 228 20.10 15.32 -14.72
N VAL A 229 20.88 14.79 -15.66
CA VAL A 229 20.50 14.67 -17.07
C VAL A 229 20.07 13.26 -17.37
N SER A 230 18.96 13.11 -18.08
CA SER A 230 18.41 11.83 -18.53
C SER A 230 18.20 11.85 -20.04
N TYR A 231 18.28 10.68 -20.66
CA TYR A 231 17.95 10.47 -22.06
C TYR A 231 16.72 9.59 -22.17
N THR A 232 15.84 9.82 -23.15
CA THR A 232 14.55 9.10 -23.22
C THR A 232 14.54 8.03 -24.28
N HIS A 233 13.72 6.98 -23.98
CA HIS A 233 13.04 6.17 -24.96
C HIS A 233 11.56 6.52 -24.93
N LEU A 234 11.06 7.29 -25.90
CA LEU A 234 9.64 7.59 -26.05
C LEU A 234 8.90 6.33 -26.51
N ARG A 235 7.91 5.90 -25.74
CA ARG A 235 6.85 5.00 -26.22
C ARG A 235 5.62 5.85 -26.49
N ALA A 236 5.16 5.92 -27.74
CA ALA A 236 3.84 6.42 -28.06
C ALA A 236 2.82 5.44 -27.46
N HIS A 237 1.95 5.92 -26.56
CA HIS A 237 0.73 5.21 -26.27
C HIS A 237 -0.24 5.49 -27.42
N GLU A 238 -0.60 4.45 -28.16
CA GLU A 238 -1.73 4.49 -29.08
C GLU A 238 -2.99 4.79 -28.23
N THR A 239 -3.51 6.01 -28.37
CA THR A 239 -4.85 6.34 -27.90
C THR A 239 -5.81 5.69 -28.88
N ASN A 240 -6.44 4.58 -28.49
CA ASN A 240 -7.61 4.10 -29.18
C ASN A 240 -8.68 5.21 -29.15
N VAL A 241 -9.08 5.64 -30.33
CA VAL A 241 -10.20 6.54 -30.61
C VAL A 241 -11.51 5.79 -30.38
#